data_533c5ea37b274227ebbcb9c026da58a2
#
_entry.id   533c5ea37b274227ebbcb9c026da58a2
#
_cell.length_a   1.000
_cell.length_b   1.000
_cell.length_c   1.000
_cell.angle_alpha   90.00
_cell.angle_beta   90.00
_cell.angle_gamma   90.00
#
_symmetry.space_group_name_H-M   'P 1'
#
loop_
_entity.id
_entity.type
_entity.pdbx_description
1 polymer ?
#
loop_
_entity_poly.entity_id
_entity_poly.type
_entity_poly.pdbx_seq_one_letter_code
_entity_poly.pdbx_strand_id
1 'polypeptide(L)'
;RRTVMQYLERWKKRRLDAIFSEDGLLDFVRTGRVGGLPEDIYLPLSPALRRKLLLRLRDEVQRDEPMLCMADPERQPMVPGLHLVILEGGGVALCQTIANTLNAPCRREYLVEQPLLTRSMQQYIDWLRADGRLRSKKYTVDFIDSCLQML
;
A
#
# COMPACT_ATOMS: atom_id res chain seq x y z
N ARG A 1 0.46 -13.55 16.83
CA ARG A 1 -0.11 -12.26 17.29
C ARG A 1 0.94 -11.24 17.74
N ARG A 2 1.97 -11.66 18.51
CA ARG A 2 3.04 -10.75 18.99
C ARG A 2 3.87 -10.15 17.83
N THR A 3 4.19 -10.93 16.83
CA THR A 3 5.03 -10.53 15.69
C THR A 3 4.34 -9.48 14.81
N VAL A 4 3.04 -9.62 14.55
CA VAL A 4 2.27 -8.64 13.75
C VAL A 4 2.13 -7.32 14.49
N MET A 5 1.89 -7.34 15.81
CA MET A 5 1.79 -6.12 16.61
C MET A 5 3.15 -5.39 16.71
N GLN A 6 4.25 -6.13 16.87
CA GLN A 6 5.60 -5.55 16.85
C GLN A 6 5.95 -4.94 15.48
N TYR A 7 5.50 -5.57 14.41
CA TYR A 7 5.65 -5.06 13.05
C TYR A 7 4.86 -3.75 12.87
N LEU A 8 3.58 -3.72 13.26
CA LEU A 8 2.74 -2.53 13.21
C LEU A 8 3.25 -1.40 14.12
N GLU A 9 3.82 -1.71 15.27
CA GLU A 9 4.46 -0.72 16.16
C GLU A 9 5.72 -0.11 15.55
N ARG A 10 6.50 -0.91 14.84
CA ARG A 10 7.66 -0.40 14.07
C ARG A 10 7.21 0.46 12.89
N TRP A 11 6.08 0.14 12.27
CA TRP A 11 5.48 0.92 11.20
C TRP A 11 4.97 2.29 11.65
N LYS A 12 4.47 2.41 12.87
CA LYS A 12 4.01 3.69 13.42
C LYS A 12 5.12 4.74 13.58
N LYS A 13 6.36 4.31 13.66
CA LYS A 13 7.54 5.16 13.90
C LYS A 13 8.32 5.50 12.63
N ARG A 14 7.92 5.02 11.47
CA ARG A 14 8.66 5.18 10.22
C ARG A 14 7.81 5.89 9.18
N ARG A 15 8.40 6.85 8.52
CA ARG A 15 7.81 7.48 7.34
C ARG A 15 7.81 6.46 6.20
N LEU A 16 6.65 6.21 5.63
CA LEU A 16 6.44 5.26 4.55
C LEU A 16 5.81 5.99 3.38
N ASP A 17 6.59 6.17 2.32
CA ASP A 17 6.00 6.55 1.05
C ASP A 17 5.49 5.28 0.36
N ALA A 18 4.20 5.23 0.09
CA ALA A 18 3.56 4.10 -0.56
C ALA A 18 2.59 4.55 -1.66
N ILE A 19 2.52 3.76 -2.71
CA ILE A 19 1.58 3.95 -3.81
C ILE A 19 0.63 2.76 -3.79
N PHE A 20 -0.68 3.03 -3.88
CA PHE A 20 -1.70 2.00 -3.95
C PHE A 20 -2.60 2.20 -5.19
N SER A 21 -3.28 1.14 -5.60
CA SER A 21 -4.19 1.15 -6.75
C SER A 21 -5.65 1.23 -6.35
N GLU A 22 -6.48 1.77 -7.23
CA GLU A 22 -7.94 1.77 -7.08
C GLU A 22 -8.49 0.34 -6.93
N ASP A 23 -8.08 -0.56 -7.83
CA ASP A 23 -8.52 -1.96 -7.80
C ASP A 23 -8.12 -2.68 -6.52
N GLY A 24 -6.91 -2.45 -6.04
CA GLY A 24 -6.44 -3.03 -4.77
C GLY A 24 -7.26 -2.55 -3.58
N LEU A 25 -7.66 -1.29 -3.57
CA LEU A 25 -8.52 -0.74 -2.52
C LEU A 25 -9.95 -1.28 -2.60
N LEU A 26 -10.52 -1.37 -3.80
CA LEU A 26 -11.85 -1.96 -4.02
C LEU A 26 -11.89 -3.44 -3.63
N ASP A 27 -10.87 -4.21 -4.00
CA ASP A 27 -10.78 -5.61 -3.60
C ASP A 27 -10.71 -5.75 -2.06
N PHE A 28 -9.88 -4.94 -1.41
CA PHE A 28 -9.82 -4.88 0.04
C PHE A 28 -11.19 -4.56 0.67
N VAL A 29 -11.92 -3.59 0.13
CA VAL A 29 -13.25 -3.19 0.63
C VAL A 29 -14.25 -4.33 0.49
N ARG A 30 -14.24 -5.03 -0.63
CA ARG A 30 -15.18 -6.14 -0.92
C ARG A 30 -14.86 -7.39 -0.11
N THR A 31 -13.61 -7.77 -0.07
CA THR A 31 -13.18 -9.08 0.46
C THR A 31 -12.69 -9.01 1.91
N GLY A 32 -12.22 -7.86 2.36
CA GLY A 32 -11.50 -7.71 3.63
C GLY A 32 -10.10 -8.29 3.60
N ARG A 33 -9.62 -8.69 2.43
CA ARG A 33 -8.29 -9.26 2.26
C ARG A 33 -7.29 -8.15 1.92
N VAL A 34 -6.13 -8.24 2.50
CA VAL A 34 -5.00 -7.40 2.10
C VAL A 34 -4.27 -8.14 0.99
N GLY A 35 -4.23 -7.56 -0.20
CA GLY A 35 -3.62 -8.18 -1.38
C GLY A 35 -2.24 -8.75 -1.08
N GLY A 36 -2.00 -9.96 -1.56
CA GLY A 36 -0.71 -10.64 -1.42
C GLY A 36 -0.47 -11.36 -0.09
N LEU A 37 -1.42 -11.33 0.85
CA LEU A 37 -1.31 -12.16 2.06
C LEU A 37 -1.92 -13.54 1.82
N PRO A 38 -1.27 -14.63 2.26
CA PRO A 38 -1.79 -15.99 2.12
C PRO A 38 -3.14 -16.16 2.83
N GLU A 39 -4.10 -16.78 2.15
CA GLU A 39 -5.48 -16.93 2.65
C GLU A 39 -5.59 -17.83 3.88
N ASP A 40 -4.69 -18.78 4.02
CA ASP A 40 -4.60 -19.72 5.13
C ASP A 40 -4.04 -19.10 6.41
N ILE A 41 -3.31 -17.97 6.29
CA ILE A 41 -2.69 -17.29 7.43
C ILE A 41 -3.51 -16.08 7.88
N TYR A 42 -4.18 -15.39 6.94
CA TYR A 42 -4.89 -14.15 7.20
C TYR A 42 -6.38 -14.27 6.94
N LEU A 43 -7.14 -14.24 8.03
CA LEU A 43 -8.59 -14.14 7.94
C LEU A 43 -8.99 -12.77 7.37
N PRO A 44 -10.05 -12.73 6.54
CA PRO A 44 -10.60 -11.47 6.07
C PRO A 44 -10.94 -10.52 7.23
N LEU A 45 -10.61 -9.26 7.07
CA LEU A 45 -10.91 -8.26 8.09
C LEU A 45 -12.43 -8.00 8.13
N SER A 46 -12.97 -7.87 9.34
CA SER A 46 -14.38 -7.52 9.52
C SER A 46 -14.70 -6.14 8.90
N PRO A 47 -15.95 -5.87 8.49
CA PRO A 47 -16.35 -4.56 7.97
C PRO A 47 -15.98 -3.40 8.88
N ALA A 48 -16.15 -3.56 10.20
CA ALA A 48 -15.79 -2.54 11.17
C ALA A 48 -14.29 -2.22 11.16
N LEU A 49 -13.44 -3.23 11.03
CA LEU A 49 -11.99 -3.04 10.97
C LEU A 49 -11.56 -2.46 9.62
N ARG A 50 -12.18 -2.87 8.51
CA ARG A 50 -11.97 -2.27 7.18
C ARG A 50 -12.29 -0.77 7.21
N ARG A 51 -13.45 -0.43 7.76
CA ARG A 51 -13.87 0.97 7.92
C ARG A 51 -12.85 1.78 8.73
N LYS A 52 -12.36 1.25 9.84
CA LYS A 52 -11.34 1.91 10.67
C LYS A 52 -10.03 2.16 9.90
N LEU A 53 -9.61 1.18 9.10
CA LEU A 53 -8.40 1.30 8.28
C LEU A 53 -8.57 2.32 7.15
N LEU A 54 -9.73 2.34 6.49
CA LEU A 54 -10.03 3.33 5.44
C LEU A 54 -10.07 4.76 5.98
N LEU A 55 -10.68 4.98 7.15
CA LEU A 55 -10.67 6.30 7.80
C LEU A 55 -9.23 6.76 8.08
N ARG A 56 -8.39 5.86 8.58
CA ARG A 56 -6.99 6.16 8.82
C ARG A 56 -6.22 6.44 7.53
N LEU A 57 -6.46 5.68 6.47
CA LEU A 57 -5.87 5.90 5.15
C LEU A 57 -6.28 7.29 4.61
N ARG A 58 -7.55 7.64 4.74
CA ARG A 58 -8.08 8.95 4.38
C ARG A 58 -7.37 10.08 5.13
N ASP A 59 -7.24 9.96 6.44
CA ASP A 59 -6.56 10.97 7.27
C ASP A 59 -5.08 11.15 6.85
N GLU A 60 -4.39 10.06 6.53
CA GLU A 60 -3.00 10.12 6.03
C GLU A 60 -2.90 10.80 4.66
N VAL A 61 -3.83 10.53 3.74
CA VAL A 61 -3.87 11.18 2.42
C VAL A 61 -4.18 12.67 2.54
N GLN A 62 -4.93 13.09 3.55
CA GLN A 62 -5.29 14.50 3.77
C GLN A 62 -4.16 15.37 4.33
N ARG A 63 -3.07 14.78 4.81
CA ARG A 63 -1.92 15.54 5.34
C ARG A 63 -1.29 16.46 4.28
N ASP A 64 -0.58 17.48 4.71
CA ASP A 64 0.10 18.42 3.82
C ASP A 64 1.19 17.73 2.99
N GLU A 65 1.90 16.81 3.60
CA GLU A 65 2.86 15.93 2.93
C GLU A 65 2.33 14.48 2.95
N PRO A 66 1.44 14.11 2.00
CA PRO A 66 0.89 12.76 1.99
C PRO A 66 1.97 11.76 1.61
N MET A 67 2.22 10.80 2.49
CA MET A 67 3.11 9.67 2.23
C MET A 67 2.42 8.59 1.40
N LEU A 68 1.10 8.62 1.33
CA LEU A 68 0.27 7.66 0.63
C LEU A 68 -0.36 8.33 -0.58
N CYS A 69 -0.14 7.75 -1.76
CA CYS A 69 -0.64 8.23 -3.03
C CYS A 69 -1.38 7.12 -3.78
N MET A 70 -2.39 7.51 -4.56
CA MET A 70 -3.09 6.58 -5.43
C MET A 70 -2.54 6.70 -6.86
N ALA A 71 -2.20 5.58 -7.47
CA ALA A 71 -1.79 5.56 -8.87
C ALA A 71 -2.97 5.86 -9.79
N ASP A 72 -2.71 6.59 -10.86
CA ASP A 72 -3.64 6.69 -11.98
C ASP A 72 -3.47 5.45 -12.88
N PRO A 73 -4.46 4.54 -12.96
CA PRO A 73 -4.30 3.29 -13.69
C PRO A 73 -4.08 3.47 -15.19
N GLU A 74 -4.53 4.58 -15.76
CA GLU A 74 -4.34 4.89 -17.18
C GLU A 74 -2.91 5.36 -17.48
N ARG A 75 -2.27 6.03 -16.53
CA ARG A 75 -0.93 6.62 -16.70
C ARG A 75 0.17 5.82 -16.02
N GLN A 76 -0.17 5.13 -14.96
CA GLN A 76 0.76 4.32 -14.16
C GLN A 76 0.12 2.98 -13.80
N PRO A 77 0.12 2.01 -14.74
CA PRO A 77 -0.37 0.68 -14.44
C PRO A 77 0.49 0.04 -13.34
N MET A 78 -0.18 -0.41 -12.29
CA MET A 78 0.47 -1.11 -11.18
C MET A 78 0.68 -2.58 -11.56
N VAL A 79 1.85 -3.12 -11.22
CA VAL A 79 2.11 -4.55 -11.39
C VAL A 79 1.38 -5.31 -10.28
N PRO A 80 0.43 -6.19 -10.62
CA PRO A 80 -0.30 -6.96 -9.62
C PRO A 80 0.64 -7.74 -8.69
N GLY A 81 0.40 -7.66 -7.39
CA GLY A 81 1.20 -8.38 -6.40
C GLY A 81 2.59 -7.82 -6.13
N LEU A 82 2.97 -6.71 -6.78
CA LEU A 82 4.24 -6.03 -6.50
C LEU A 82 3.97 -4.82 -5.58
N HIS A 83 4.59 -4.83 -4.41
CA HIS A 83 4.55 -3.73 -3.47
C HIS A 83 5.96 -3.24 -3.19
N LEU A 84 6.15 -1.94 -3.26
CA LEU A 84 7.42 -1.27 -2.95
C LEU A 84 7.18 -0.28 -1.82
N VAL A 85 7.99 -0.38 -0.79
CA VAL A 85 7.90 0.46 0.40
C VAL A 85 9.27 1.06 0.68
N ILE A 86 9.33 2.38 0.73
CA ILE A 86 10.55 3.10 1.13
C ILE A 86 10.51 3.29 2.65
N LEU A 87 11.54 2.82 3.32
CA LEU A 87 11.66 2.90 4.77
C LEU A 87 12.45 4.14 5.19
N GLU A 88 11.93 4.87 6.16
CA GLU A 88 12.72 5.90 6.83
C GLU A 88 13.97 5.28 7.45
N GLY A 89 15.14 5.88 7.18
CA GLY A 89 16.43 5.33 7.60
C GLY A 89 17.20 4.60 6.51
N GLY A 90 16.67 4.55 5.27
CA GLY A 90 17.45 4.20 4.09
C GLY A 90 17.33 2.77 3.60
N GLY A 91 16.16 2.16 3.72
CA GLY A 91 15.89 0.85 3.12
C GLY A 91 14.73 0.88 2.13
N VAL A 92 14.71 -0.05 1.20
CA VAL A 92 13.58 -0.34 0.30
C VAL A 92 13.14 -1.77 0.57
N ALA A 93 11.88 -1.95 0.95
CA ALA A 93 11.27 -3.26 1.01
C ALA A 93 10.51 -3.52 -0.30
N LEU A 94 10.90 -4.56 -1.00
CA LEU A 94 10.23 -5.06 -2.19
C LEU A 94 9.47 -6.33 -1.81
N CYS A 95 8.16 -6.29 -1.90
CA CYS A 95 7.31 -7.43 -1.62
C CYS A 95 6.66 -7.88 -2.93
N GLN A 96 6.85 -9.13 -3.30
CA GLN A 96 6.25 -9.73 -4.48
C GLN A 96 5.43 -10.95 -4.10
N THR A 97 4.16 -10.94 -4.50
CA THR A 97 3.31 -12.13 -4.44
C THR A 97 3.35 -12.82 -5.79
N ILE A 98 3.85 -14.04 -5.81
CA ILE A 98 3.88 -14.87 -7.01
C ILE A 98 2.75 -15.89 -6.89
N ALA A 99 1.79 -15.84 -7.81
CA ALA A 99 0.81 -16.91 -7.94
C ALA A 99 1.56 -18.20 -8.29
N ASN A 100 1.58 -19.15 -7.37
CA ASN A 100 2.16 -20.46 -7.63
C ASN A 100 1.08 -21.39 -8.20
N THR A 101 1.38 -22.07 -9.28
CA THR A 101 0.50 -23.08 -9.91
C THR A 101 0.21 -24.29 -9.02
N LEU A 102 0.83 -24.40 -7.85
CA LEU A 102 0.71 -25.49 -6.88
C LEU A 102 -0.15 -25.14 -5.65
N ASN A 103 -1.14 -24.28 -5.78
CA ASN A 103 -2.17 -23.99 -4.77
C ASN A 103 -1.78 -23.15 -3.55
N ALA A 104 -0.59 -22.55 -3.49
CA ALA A 104 -0.28 -21.59 -2.44
C ALA A 104 0.40 -20.35 -3.02
N PRO A 105 -0.13 -19.13 -2.79
CA PRO A 105 0.56 -17.91 -3.16
C PRO A 105 1.88 -17.82 -2.39
N CYS A 106 2.98 -17.71 -3.09
CA CYS A 106 4.29 -17.49 -2.49
C CYS A 106 4.56 -15.99 -2.42
N ARG A 107 4.71 -15.47 -1.21
CA ARG A 107 5.17 -14.11 -0.99
C ARG A 107 6.68 -14.11 -0.80
N ARG A 108 7.37 -13.29 -1.58
CA ARG A 108 8.79 -13.01 -1.39
C ARG A 108 8.97 -11.58 -0.94
N GLU A 109 9.75 -11.38 0.10
CA GLU A 109 10.09 -10.07 0.62
C GLU A 109 11.61 -9.90 0.57
N TYR A 110 12.04 -8.78 0.02
CA TYR A 110 13.44 -8.40 -0.04
C TYR A 110 13.58 -7.05 0.65
N LEU A 111 14.45 -6.98 1.65
CA LEU A 111 14.88 -5.71 2.23
C LEU A 111 16.24 -5.36 1.63
N VAL A 112 16.32 -4.24 0.98
CA VAL A 112 17.54 -3.72 0.39
C VAL A 112 17.96 -2.46 1.13
N GLU A 113 18.97 -2.54 1.95
CA GLU A 113 19.55 -1.42 2.70
C GLU A 113 20.68 -0.78 1.88
N GLN A 114 20.31 -0.12 0.79
CA GLN A 114 21.24 0.51 -0.14
C GLN A 114 20.84 1.97 -0.34
N PRO A 115 21.64 2.94 0.19
CA PRO A 115 21.27 4.36 0.17
C PRO A 115 21.02 4.94 -1.23
N LEU A 116 21.76 4.49 -2.24
CA LEU A 116 21.55 4.93 -3.62
C LEU A 116 20.22 4.45 -4.17
N LEU A 117 19.83 3.20 -3.88
CA LEU A 117 18.55 2.67 -4.30
C LEU A 117 17.40 3.42 -3.61
N THR A 118 17.51 3.68 -2.32
CA THR A 118 16.51 4.46 -1.57
C THR A 118 16.31 5.84 -2.17
N ARG A 119 17.40 6.54 -2.48
CA ARG A 119 17.35 7.86 -3.13
C ARG A 119 16.71 7.78 -4.51
N SER A 120 17.09 6.80 -5.32
CA SER A 120 16.52 6.61 -6.66
C SER A 120 15.03 6.31 -6.61
N MET A 121 14.56 5.52 -5.64
CA MET A 121 13.14 5.24 -5.45
C MET A 121 12.38 6.49 -4.98
N GLN A 122 12.96 7.29 -4.10
CA GLN A 122 12.37 8.57 -3.70
C GLN A 122 12.23 9.51 -4.89
N GLN A 123 13.28 9.67 -5.69
CA GLN A 123 13.24 10.47 -6.90
C GLN A 123 12.20 9.96 -7.91
N TYR A 124 12.02 8.64 -8.00
CA TYR A 124 10.99 8.05 -8.84
C TYR A 124 9.58 8.42 -8.36
N ILE A 125 9.30 8.37 -7.08
CA ILE A 125 8.00 8.79 -6.52
C ILE A 125 7.77 10.29 -6.76
N ASP A 126 8.79 11.12 -6.55
CA ASP A 126 8.70 12.55 -6.80
C ASP A 126 8.44 12.86 -8.28
N TRP A 127 9.09 12.09 -9.17
CA TRP A 127 8.82 12.17 -10.61
C TRP A 127 7.39 11.76 -10.96
N LEU A 128 6.87 10.67 -10.39
CA LEU A 128 5.47 10.24 -10.61
C LEU A 128 4.47 11.32 -10.19
N ARG A 129 4.76 12.03 -9.10
CA ARG A 129 3.94 13.17 -8.65
C ARG A 129 4.00 14.32 -9.65
N ALA A 130 5.19 14.70 -10.09
CA ALA A 130 5.42 15.81 -11.01
C ALA A 130 4.84 15.55 -12.41
N ASP A 131 4.88 14.30 -12.89
CA ASP A 131 4.41 13.90 -14.21
C ASP A 131 2.88 13.63 -14.25
N GLY A 132 2.17 13.86 -13.15
CA GLY A 132 0.71 13.66 -13.09
C GLY A 132 0.27 12.22 -13.23
N ARG A 133 1.11 11.25 -12.83
CA ARG A 133 0.83 9.81 -12.85
C ARG A 133 0.14 9.32 -11.60
N LEU A 134 -0.01 10.20 -10.64
CA LEU A 134 -0.75 9.94 -9.40
C LEU A 134 -2.05 10.74 -9.41
N ARG A 135 -3.09 10.15 -8.86
CA ARG A 135 -4.36 10.83 -8.64
C ARG A 135 -4.18 12.02 -7.70
N SER A 136 -4.97 13.07 -7.91
CA SER A 136 -4.97 14.20 -7.00
C SER A 136 -5.41 13.78 -5.58
N LYS A 137 -4.96 14.54 -4.58
CA LYS A 137 -5.36 14.35 -3.18
C LYS A 137 -6.88 14.35 -3.03
N LYS A 138 -7.57 15.30 -3.67
CA LYS A 138 -9.02 15.39 -3.65
C LYS A 138 -9.67 14.12 -4.21
N TYR A 139 -9.26 13.70 -5.41
CA TYR A 139 -9.78 12.48 -6.03
C TYR A 139 -9.60 11.26 -5.12
N THR A 140 -8.41 11.11 -4.54
CA THR A 140 -8.08 9.99 -3.65
C THR A 140 -8.98 9.96 -2.41
N VAL A 141 -9.22 11.12 -1.82
CA VAL A 141 -10.13 11.25 -0.65
C VAL A 141 -11.57 10.91 -1.05
N ASP A 142 -12.08 11.47 -2.14
CA ASP A 142 -13.43 11.21 -2.64
C ASP A 142 -13.64 9.72 -2.96
N PHE A 143 -12.61 9.07 -3.51
CA PHE A 143 -12.62 7.64 -3.79
C PHE A 143 -12.67 6.80 -2.50
N ILE A 144 -11.87 7.15 -1.49
CA ILE A 144 -11.90 6.47 -0.18
C ILE A 144 -13.27 6.66 0.49
N ASP A 145 -13.86 7.85 0.40
CA ASP A 145 -15.20 8.13 0.94
C ASP A 145 -16.28 7.28 0.24
N SER A 146 -16.17 7.08 -1.07
CA SER A 146 -17.03 6.15 -1.81
C SER A 146 -16.86 4.71 -1.32
N CYS A 147 -15.63 4.29 -1.06
CA CYS A 147 -15.33 2.98 -0.46
C CYS A 147 -15.93 2.81 0.94
N LEU A 148 -15.92 3.87 1.76
CA LEU A 148 -16.53 3.87 3.09
C LEU A 148 -18.04 3.71 3.06
N GLN A 149 -18.72 4.17 1.99
CA GLN A 149 -20.15 4.00 1.79
C GLN A 149 -20.54 2.55 1.41
N MET A 150 -19.58 1.76 0.91
CA MET A 150 -19.79 0.36 0.55
C MET A 150 -19.73 -0.60 1.76
N LEU A 151 -19.26 -0.13 2.90
CA LEU A 151 -19.11 -0.88 4.16
C LEU A 151 -20.20 -0.53 5.18
#